data_f8116b6ea0e60099fb0e7bdfc50f2175
#
_entry.id   f8116b6ea0e60099fb0e7bdfc50f2175
#
_cell.length_a   1.000
_cell.length_b   1.000
_cell.length_c   1.000
_cell.angle_alpha   90.00
_cell.angle_beta   90.00
_cell.angle_gamma   90.00
#
_symmetry.space_group_name_H-M   'P 1'
#
loop_
_entity.id
_entity.type
_entity.pdbx_description
1 polymer ?
#
loop_
_entity_poly.entity_id
_entity_poly.type
_entity_poly.pdbx_seq_one_letter_code
_entity_poly.pdbx_strand_id
1 'polypeptide(L)'
;MVAAQGVYAPQEDSRVLTDVLEKTGLAIGRRIADLCTGSGVVAITAAALGASAVTAFDICPRAVRCARVNAVCAGVDVDVHLESWAARGRVAPFDLVVCNPPYVPHDPRVNNALPATIGPARAWHAGYDERLVLDPVCEAVPDLLADRGSLRLVQSEFADPRRTLAALSSAGLDAKMVARQCIPFGPMLTSRAWWLEETDRLDPGREEELLVIKADKP
;
A
#
# COMPACT_ATOMS: atom_id res chain seq x y z
N MET A 1 4.29 10.22 -14.09
CA MET A 1 5.19 9.37 -13.26
C MET A 1 5.43 8.07 -14.01
N VAL A 2 6.67 7.54 -14.02
CA VAL A 2 7.04 6.37 -14.80
C VAL A 2 7.40 5.24 -13.84
N ALA A 3 6.89 4.04 -14.05
CA ALA A 3 7.38 2.86 -13.38
C ALA A 3 8.56 2.27 -14.19
N ALA A 4 9.70 2.08 -13.56
CA ALA A 4 10.84 1.41 -14.18
C ALA A 4 10.52 -0.09 -14.38
N GLN A 5 11.16 -0.72 -15.35
CA GLN A 5 11.00 -2.16 -15.57
C GLN A 5 11.31 -2.96 -14.30
N GLY A 6 10.37 -3.80 -13.88
CA GLY A 6 10.48 -4.57 -12.65
C GLY A 6 10.09 -3.81 -11.37
N VAL A 7 9.39 -2.68 -11.51
CA VAL A 7 8.70 -1.98 -10.43
C VAL A 7 7.20 -2.00 -10.72
N TYR A 8 6.38 -2.18 -9.70
CA TYR A 8 4.91 -2.13 -9.84
C TYR A 8 4.49 -0.75 -10.37
N ALA A 9 3.80 -0.73 -11.49
CA ALA A 9 3.26 0.50 -12.04
C ALA A 9 2.04 0.93 -11.21
N PRO A 10 1.90 2.24 -10.86
CA PRO A 10 0.70 2.74 -10.19
C PRO A 10 -0.55 2.38 -10.97
N GLN A 11 -1.53 1.78 -10.29
CA GLN A 11 -2.83 1.40 -10.83
C GLN A 11 -3.95 2.08 -10.02
N GLU A 12 -5.17 1.55 -10.09
CA GLU A 12 -6.34 2.13 -9.42
C GLU A 12 -6.19 2.17 -7.89
N ASP A 13 -5.54 1.18 -7.29
CA ASP A 13 -5.21 1.14 -5.87
C ASP A 13 -4.42 2.37 -5.40
N SER A 14 -3.37 2.69 -6.14
CA SER A 14 -2.56 3.88 -5.87
C SER A 14 -3.37 5.17 -6.07
N ARG A 15 -4.27 5.20 -7.08
CA ARG A 15 -5.15 6.34 -7.34
C ARG A 15 -6.15 6.56 -6.22
N VAL A 16 -6.81 5.49 -5.77
CA VAL A 16 -7.76 5.58 -4.64
C VAL A 16 -7.10 6.17 -3.42
N LEU A 17 -5.88 5.78 -3.11
CA LEU A 17 -5.14 6.29 -1.96
C LEU A 17 -4.70 7.76 -2.15
N THR A 18 -4.18 8.12 -3.33
CA THR A 18 -3.82 9.52 -3.63
C THR A 18 -5.04 10.42 -3.65
N ASP A 19 -6.16 9.98 -4.21
CA ASP A 19 -7.44 10.70 -4.19
C ASP A 19 -7.93 10.99 -2.77
N VAL A 20 -7.76 10.04 -1.84
CA VAL A 20 -8.10 10.25 -0.43
C VAL A 20 -7.22 11.36 0.17
N LEU A 21 -5.92 11.37 -0.12
CA LEU A 21 -5.02 12.43 0.36
C LEU A 21 -5.40 13.80 -0.19
N GLU A 22 -5.67 13.89 -1.49
CA GLU A 22 -6.05 15.13 -2.17
C GLU A 22 -7.37 15.70 -1.64
N LYS A 23 -8.42 14.88 -1.58
CA LYS A 23 -9.76 15.28 -1.15
C LYS A 23 -9.85 15.68 0.32
N THR A 24 -8.99 15.11 1.17
CA THR A 24 -9.03 15.34 2.62
C THR A 24 -8.03 16.38 3.10
N GLY A 25 -7.03 16.75 2.30
CA GLY A 25 -5.95 17.65 2.71
C GLY A 25 -5.07 17.10 3.84
N LEU A 26 -5.12 15.80 4.08
CA LEU A 26 -4.43 15.13 5.20
C LEU A 26 -2.91 15.26 5.15
N ALA A 27 -2.33 15.54 3.99
CA ALA A 27 -0.88 15.64 3.85
C ALA A 27 -0.32 16.96 4.37
N ILE A 28 -1.10 18.04 4.34
CA ILE A 28 -0.63 19.42 4.58
C ILE A 28 0.01 19.56 5.97
N GLY A 29 1.29 19.97 5.99
CA GLY A 29 2.06 20.25 7.20
C GLY A 29 2.44 19.02 8.05
N ARG A 30 2.11 17.80 7.61
CA ARG A 30 2.35 16.56 8.36
C ARG A 30 3.66 15.88 7.98
N ARG A 31 4.23 15.15 8.93
CA ARG A 31 5.30 14.18 8.70
C ARG A 31 4.66 12.86 8.30
N ILE A 32 5.00 12.38 7.11
CA ILE A 32 4.34 11.23 6.48
C ILE A 32 5.33 10.08 6.29
N ALA A 33 4.90 8.86 6.62
CA ALA A 33 5.57 7.64 6.18
C ALA A 33 4.77 6.98 5.06
N ASP A 34 5.42 6.62 3.95
CA ASP A 34 4.85 5.79 2.88
C ASP A 34 5.49 4.40 2.93
N LEU A 35 4.71 3.40 3.34
CA LEU A 35 5.16 2.02 3.47
C LEU A 35 4.88 1.25 2.17
N CYS A 36 5.85 0.50 1.68
CA CYS A 36 5.79 -0.19 0.37
C CYS A 36 5.66 0.79 -0.79
N THR A 37 6.52 1.82 -0.81
CA THR A 37 6.38 2.99 -1.69
C THR A 37 6.41 2.68 -3.19
N GLY A 38 7.01 1.57 -3.63
CA GLY A 38 7.06 1.16 -5.02
C GLY A 38 7.72 2.21 -5.92
N SER A 39 6.94 2.80 -6.84
CA SER A 39 7.40 3.88 -7.72
C SER A 39 7.47 5.25 -7.04
N GLY A 40 7.04 5.37 -5.78
CA GLY A 40 6.98 6.61 -5.01
C GLY A 40 5.72 7.44 -5.22
N VAL A 41 4.70 6.91 -5.90
CA VAL A 41 3.53 7.71 -6.31
C VAL A 41 2.82 8.36 -5.12
N VAL A 42 2.59 7.61 -4.05
CA VAL A 42 1.87 8.13 -2.86
C VAL A 42 2.74 9.13 -2.10
N ALA A 43 4.02 8.80 -1.87
CA ALA A 43 4.98 9.70 -1.22
C ALA A 43 5.14 11.03 -1.97
N ILE A 44 5.28 10.99 -3.30
CA ILE A 44 5.44 12.16 -4.15
C ILE A 44 4.17 13.01 -4.14
N THR A 45 3.00 12.39 -4.22
CA THR A 45 1.71 13.10 -4.10
C THR A 45 1.60 13.77 -2.74
N ALA A 46 1.93 13.09 -1.65
CA ALA A 46 1.90 13.66 -0.31
C ALA A 46 2.84 14.87 -0.18
N ALA A 47 4.07 14.80 -0.72
CA ALA A 47 5.01 15.91 -0.73
C ALA A 47 4.49 17.09 -1.56
N ALA A 48 3.94 16.84 -2.75
CA ALA A 48 3.35 17.86 -3.61
C ALA A 48 2.12 18.55 -2.99
N LEU A 49 1.39 17.84 -2.13
CA LEU A 49 0.25 18.37 -1.36
C LEU A 49 0.68 19.18 -0.12
N GLY A 50 1.97 19.39 0.12
CA GLY A 50 2.48 20.23 1.20
C GLY A 50 2.75 19.52 2.51
N ALA A 51 3.10 18.23 2.48
CA ALA A 51 3.65 17.54 3.65
C ALA A 51 4.92 18.27 4.16
N SER A 52 5.11 18.34 5.47
CA SER A 52 6.30 18.96 6.06
C SER A 52 7.56 18.09 5.91
N ALA A 53 7.38 16.78 5.85
CA ALA A 53 8.42 15.80 5.53
C ALA A 53 7.76 14.49 5.07
N VAL A 54 8.38 13.82 4.11
CA VAL A 54 7.94 12.50 3.63
C VAL A 54 9.11 11.52 3.68
N THR A 55 8.91 10.42 4.39
CA THR A 55 9.85 9.29 4.43
C THR A 55 9.18 8.09 3.76
N ALA A 56 9.84 7.50 2.78
CA ALA A 56 9.31 6.38 2.01
C ALA A 56 10.17 5.12 2.21
N PHE A 57 9.54 3.97 2.36
CA PHE A 57 10.19 2.69 2.62
C PHE A 57 9.86 1.66 1.56
N ASP A 58 10.87 0.95 1.09
CA ASP A 58 10.69 -0.24 0.27
C ASP A 58 11.88 -1.20 0.45
N ILE A 59 11.62 -2.50 0.35
CA ILE A 59 12.65 -3.54 0.43
C ILE A 59 13.27 -3.87 -0.93
N CYS A 60 12.70 -3.34 -2.01
CA CYS A 60 13.15 -3.58 -3.37
C CYS A 60 14.11 -2.47 -3.84
N PRO A 61 15.39 -2.79 -4.14
CA PRO A 61 16.35 -1.77 -4.61
C PRO A 61 15.94 -1.06 -5.91
N ARG A 62 15.15 -1.73 -6.77
CA ARG A 62 14.63 -1.13 -8.01
C ARG A 62 13.52 -0.12 -7.71
N ALA A 63 12.62 -0.44 -6.78
CA ALA A 63 11.57 0.45 -6.32
C ALA A 63 12.16 1.71 -5.71
N VAL A 64 13.12 1.57 -4.78
CA VAL A 64 13.81 2.71 -4.15
C VAL A 64 14.49 3.61 -5.19
N ARG A 65 15.21 3.04 -6.16
CA ARG A 65 15.80 3.86 -7.24
C ARG A 65 14.74 4.56 -8.08
N CYS A 66 13.66 3.87 -8.40
CA CYS A 66 12.55 4.42 -9.18
C CYS A 66 11.90 5.59 -8.42
N ALA A 67 11.57 5.41 -7.15
CA ALA A 67 10.97 6.44 -6.30
C ALA A 67 11.87 7.68 -6.18
N ARG A 68 13.17 7.50 -5.97
CA ARG A 68 14.15 8.62 -5.91
C ARG A 68 14.19 9.41 -7.22
N VAL A 69 14.26 8.72 -8.36
CA VAL A 69 14.25 9.38 -9.68
C VAL A 69 12.93 10.12 -9.92
N ASN A 70 11.80 9.49 -9.60
CA ASN A 70 10.50 10.10 -9.75
C ASN A 70 10.33 11.34 -8.86
N ALA A 71 10.81 11.32 -7.61
CA ALA A 71 10.78 12.46 -6.70
C ALA A 71 11.59 13.64 -7.26
N VAL A 72 12.81 13.39 -7.75
CA VAL A 72 13.64 14.41 -8.42
C VAL A 72 12.92 14.97 -9.66
N CYS A 73 12.36 14.11 -10.51
CA CYS A 73 11.62 14.56 -11.71
C CYS A 73 10.36 15.37 -11.37
N ALA A 74 9.73 15.08 -10.24
CA ALA A 74 8.57 15.82 -9.75
C ALA A 74 8.94 17.12 -9.02
N GLY A 75 10.23 17.35 -8.73
CA GLY A 75 10.71 18.52 -8.00
C GLY A 75 10.29 18.56 -6.53
N VAL A 76 10.10 17.40 -5.91
CA VAL A 76 9.71 17.27 -4.50
C VAL A 76 10.77 16.55 -3.69
N ASP A 77 10.84 16.85 -2.40
CA ASP A 77 11.74 16.18 -1.46
C ASP A 77 11.06 14.99 -0.79
N VAL A 78 11.64 13.80 -0.95
CA VAL A 78 11.18 12.55 -0.34
C VAL A 78 12.42 11.77 0.11
N ASP A 79 12.51 11.47 1.40
CA ASP A 79 13.57 10.64 1.97
C ASP A 79 13.27 9.16 1.76
N VAL A 80 13.86 8.53 0.73
CA VAL A 80 13.55 7.15 0.32
C VAL A 80 14.59 6.16 0.84
N HIS A 81 14.16 5.14 1.59
CA HIS A 81 14.98 4.15 2.25
C HIS A 81 14.81 2.74 1.67
N LEU A 82 15.96 2.06 1.48
CA LEU A 82 16.02 0.64 1.11
C LEU A 82 16.05 -0.20 2.39
N GLU A 83 14.91 -0.28 3.05
CA GLU A 83 14.76 -1.07 4.26
C GLU A 83 13.28 -1.31 4.55
N SER A 84 13.01 -2.32 5.40
CA SER A 84 11.69 -2.47 5.99
C SER A 84 11.51 -1.41 7.10
N TRP A 85 10.33 -0.80 7.19
CA TRP A 85 9.96 0.06 8.32
C TRP A 85 10.18 -0.62 9.68
N ALA A 86 10.04 -1.96 9.75
CA ALA A 86 10.24 -2.74 10.97
C ALA A 86 11.70 -2.88 11.40
N ALA A 87 12.66 -2.71 10.48
CA ALA A 87 14.09 -2.80 10.77
C ALA A 87 14.68 -1.48 11.31
N ARG A 88 13.96 -0.39 11.10
CA ARG A 88 14.39 0.93 11.54
C ARG A 88 14.07 1.07 13.03
N GLY A 89 15.07 1.09 13.89
CA GLY A 89 14.91 1.42 15.30
C GLY A 89 14.10 2.70 15.50
N ARG A 90 13.94 3.23 16.72
CA ARG A 90 13.08 4.39 17.02
C ARG A 90 13.22 5.53 16.00
N VAL A 91 12.36 5.52 14.98
CA VAL A 91 12.13 6.68 14.10
C VAL A 91 11.24 7.66 14.85
N ALA A 92 11.42 8.96 14.63
CA ALA A 92 10.46 9.94 15.12
C ALA A 92 9.05 9.58 14.58
N PRO A 93 8.02 9.51 15.43
CA PRO A 93 6.70 9.06 15.02
C PRO A 93 6.11 9.99 13.94
N PHE A 94 5.27 9.42 13.07
CA PHE A 94 4.65 10.10 11.94
C PHE A 94 3.23 10.56 12.28
N ASP A 95 2.84 11.69 11.72
CA ASP A 95 1.48 12.23 11.86
C ASP A 95 0.50 11.49 10.94
N LEU A 96 1.03 10.94 9.83
CA LEU A 96 0.27 10.12 8.89
C LEU A 96 1.16 8.98 8.38
N VAL A 97 0.63 7.77 8.43
CA VAL A 97 1.20 6.61 7.73
C VAL A 97 0.29 6.29 6.55
N VAL A 98 0.86 6.12 5.36
CA VAL A 98 0.15 5.64 4.17
C VAL A 98 0.75 4.31 3.74
N CYS A 99 -0.07 3.40 3.23
CA CYS A 99 0.39 2.09 2.79
C CYS A 99 -0.47 1.53 1.66
N ASN A 100 0.19 1.18 0.56
CA ASN A 100 -0.36 0.30 -0.47
C ASN A 100 0.47 -0.99 -0.50
N PRO A 101 0.21 -1.94 0.40
CA PRO A 101 1.01 -3.15 0.50
C PRO A 101 0.67 -4.14 -0.60
N PRO A 102 1.52 -5.14 -0.89
CA PRO A 102 1.11 -6.32 -1.65
C PRO A 102 -0.10 -7.00 -0.98
N TYR A 103 -1.16 -7.26 -1.75
CA TYR A 103 -2.39 -7.93 -1.28
C TYR A 103 -2.98 -8.91 -2.30
N VAL A 104 -2.26 -9.22 -3.38
CA VAL A 104 -2.77 -10.14 -4.41
C VAL A 104 -2.60 -11.59 -3.98
N PRO A 105 -3.67 -12.41 -4.04
CA PRO A 105 -3.62 -13.82 -3.66
C PRO A 105 -2.60 -14.61 -4.48
N HIS A 106 -1.91 -15.55 -3.85
CA HIS A 106 -0.98 -16.46 -4.50
C HIS A 106 -1.63 -17.80 -4.81
N ASP A 107 -1.77 -18.13 -6.09
CA ASP A 107 -2.09 -19.51 -6.50
C ASP A 107 -0.82 -20.37 -6.41
N PRO A 108 -0.74 -21.35 -5.52
CA PRO A 108 0.44 -22.19 -5.35
C PRO A 108 0.75 -23.07 -6.58
N ARG A 109 -0.20 -23.22 -7.50
CA ARG A 109 -0.06 -24.03 -8.72
C ARG A 109 0.55 -23.25 -9.89
N VAL A 110 0.50 -21.92 -9.85
CA VAL A 110 1.04 -21.05 -10.89
C VAL A 110 2.48 -20.71 -10.57
N ASN A 111 3.40 -21.30 -11.33
CA ASN A 111 4.79 -20.89 -11.30
C ASN A 111 4.88 -19.46 -11.90
N ASN A 112 5.33 -18.49 -11.12
CA ASN A 112 5.25 -17.02 -11.30
C ASN A 112 5.88 -16.44 -12.60
N ALA A 113 5.64 -17.03 -13.75
CA ALA A 113 6.06 -16.54 -15.06
C ALA A 113 5.10 -15.45 -15.59
N LEU A 114 4.88 -14.40 -14.80
CA LEU A 114 4.17 -13.22 -15.30
C LEU A 114 5.12 -12.29 -16.07
N PRO A 115 4.61 -11.54 -17.06
CA PRO A 115 5.43 -10.60 -17.82
C PRO A 115 6.24 -9.68 -16.89
N ALA A 116 7.51 -9.47 -17.21
CA ALA A 116 8.41 -8.58 -16.44
C ALA A 116 7.89 -7.13 -16.34
N THR A 117 6.90 -6.78 -17.13
CA THR A 117 6.20 -5.48 -17.12
C THR A 117 5.34 -5.25 -15.89
N ILE A 118 4.91 -6.33 -15.21
CA ILE A 118 4.03 -6.23 -14.02
C ILE A 118 4.85 -6.04 -12.72
N GLY A 119 6.16 -6.12 -12.79
CA GLY A 119 7.05 -6.01 -11.64
C GLY A 119 7.43 -7.38 -11.04
N PRO A 120 8.34 -7.41 -10.07
CA PRO A 120 8.76 -8.64 -9.42
C PRO A 120 7.65 -9.21 -8.54
N ALA A 121 7.56 -10.54 -8.44
CA ALA A 121 6.53 -11.23 -7.65
C ALA A 121 6.33 -10.65 -6.23
N ARG A 122 7.42 -10.29 -5.55
CA ARG A 122 7.39 -9.68 -4.21
C ARG A 122 6.67 -8.31 -4.13
N ALA A 123 6.45 -7.62 -5.25
CA ALA A 123 5.78 -6.32 -5.28
C ALA A 123 4.25 -6.42 -5.19
N TRP A 124 3.69 -7.61 -5.34
CA TRP A 124 2.25 -7.87 -5.32
C TRP A 124 1.88 -9.17 -4.60
N HIS A 125 2.85 -10.07 -4.38
CA HIS A 125 2.65 -11.38 -3.77
C HIS A 125 2.53 -11.25 -2.25
N ALA A 126 1.34 -11.51 -1.75
CA ALA A 126 0.97 -11.32 -0.35
C ALA A 126 0.89 -12.62 0.48
N GLY A 127 1.46 -13.72 -0.02
CA GLY A 127 1.32 -15.04 0.60
C GLY A 127 0.04 -15.75 0.17
N TYR A 128 -0.24 -16.88 0.81
CA TYR A 128 -1.42 -17.70 0.50
C TYR A 128 -2.73 -17.06 0.99
N ASP A 129 -2.67 -16.35 2.09
CA ASP A 129 -3.79 -15.66 2.74
C ASP A 129 -3.80 -14.14 2.54
N GLU A 130 -3.02 -13.62 1.59
CA GLU A 130 -2.86 -12.20 1.25
C GLU A 130 -2.38 -11.32 2.42
N ARG A 131 -1.89 -11.92 3.51
CA ARG A 131 -1.59 -11.25 4.77
C ARG A 131 -0.11 -11.07 5.08
N LEU A 132 0.78 -11.60 4.23
CA LEU A 132 2.24 -11.62 4.47
C LEU A 132 2.84 -10.24 4.81
N VAL A 133 2.27 -9.18 4.26
CA VAL A 133 2.69 -7.79 4.50
C VAL A 133 1.67 -7.04 5.35
N LEU A 134 0.38 -7.29 5.17
CA LEU A 134 -0.71 -6.61 5.89
C LEU A 134 -0.63 -6.83 7.41
N ASP A 135 -0.41 -8.07 7.87
CA ASP A 135 -0.34 -8.35 9.30
C ASP A 135 0.86 -7.64 9.97
N PRO A 136 2.10 -7.71 9.44
CA PRO A 136 3.21 -6.91 9.94
C PRO A 136 2.98 -5.40 9.92
N VAL A 137 2.26 -4.86 8.92
CA VAL A 137 1.87 -3.44 8.90
C VAL A 137 0.94 -3.12 10.07
N CYS A 138 -0.11 -3.94 10.27
CA CYS A 138 -1.04 -3.74 11.39
C CYS A 138 -0.35 -3.77 12.76
N GLU A 139 0.65 -4.64 12.92
CA GLU A 139 1.45 -4.75 14.14
C GLU A 139 2.36 -3.54 14.37
N ALA A 140 2.98 -3.00 13.31
CA ALA A 140 3.97 -1.93 13.41
C ALA A 140 3.35 -0.53 13.50
N VAL A 141 2.18 -0.31 12.90
CA VAL A 141 1.57 1.02 12.77
C VAL A 141 1.37 1.74 14.11
N PRO A 142 0.95 1.11 15.22
CA PRO A 142 0.82 1.80 16.51
C PRO A 142 2.11 2.48 16.98
N ASP A 143 3.26 1.86 16.73
CA ASP A 143 4.58 2.39 17.12
C ASP A 143 5.11 3.44 16.13
N LEU A 144 4.66 3.40 14.88
CA LEU A 144 5.01 4.38 13.85
C LEU A 144 4.22 5.68 13.98
N LEU A 145 3.01 5.65 14.53
CA LEU A 145 2.14 6.81 14.67
C LEU A 145 2.48 7.67 15.88
N ALA A 146 2.54 8.97 15.65
CA ALA A 146 2.49 9.97 16.72
C ALA A 146 1.13 9.92 17.45
N ASP A 147 1.04 10.53 18.63
CA ASP A 147 -0.24 10.77 19.28
C ASP A 147 -1.15 11.57 18.34
N ARG A 148 -2.41 11.14 18.22
CA ARG A 148 -3.36 11.64 17.21
C ARG A 148 -2.95 11.43 15.77
N GLY A 149 -1.96 10.58 15.51
CA GLY A 149 -1.54 10.16 14.17
C GLY A 149 -2.59 9.25 13.52
N SER A 150 -2.52 9.11 12.22
CA SER A 150 -3.51 8.35 11.43
C SER A 150 -2.86 7.45 10.39
N LEU A 151 -3.47 6.30 10.14
CA LEU A 151 -3.15 5.41 9.02
C LEU A 151 -4.15 5.62 7.87
N ARG A 152 -3.67 5.50 6.64
CA ARG A 152 -4.46 5.23 5.43
C ARG A 152 -3.85 4.03 4.71
N LEU A 153 -4.61 2.95 4.64
CA LEU A 153 -4.17 1.69 4.03
C LEU A 153 -5.17 1.29 2.97
N VAL A 154 -4.70 0.99 1.76
CA VAL A 154 -5.53 0.42 0.70
C VAL A 154 -5.30 -1.09 0.63
N GLN A 155 -6.37 -1.83 0.42
CA GLN A 155 -6.32 -3.27 0.17
C GLN A 155 -7.51 -3.73 -0.67
N SER A 156 -7.39 -4.91 -1.27
CA SER A 156 -8.49 -5.62 -1.90
C SER A 156 -9.41 -6.27 -0.86
N GLU A 157 -10.68 -6.47 -1.23
CA GLU A 157 -11.64 -7.26 -0.45
C GLU A 157 -11.15 -8.69 -0.19
N PHE A 158 -10.34 -9.25 -1.11
CA PHE A 158 -9.79 -10.60 -0.99
C PHE A 158 -8.80 -10.76 0.18
N ALA A 159 -8.20 -9.66 0.66
CA ALA A 159 -7.23 -9.67 1.76
C ALA A 159 -7.86 -9.54 3.16
N ASP A 160 -9.09 -9.97 3.33
CA ASP A 160 -9.87 -9.95 4.58
C ASP A 160 -9.84 -8.60 5.32
N PRO A 161 -10.62 -7.60 4.86
CA PRO A 161 -10.69 -6.29 5.50
C PRO A 161 -11.19 -6.33 6.95
N ARG A 162 -12.01 -7.33 7.31
CA ARG A 162 -12.49 -7.49 8.69
C ARG A 162 -11.34 -7.86 9.63
N ARG A 163 -10.45 -8.74 9.19
CA ARG A 163 -9.24 -9.10 9.94
C ARG A 163 -8.31 -7.90 10.11
N THR A 164 -8.15 -7.06 9.07
CA THR A 164 -7.37 -5.82 9.16
C THR A 164 -7.96 -4.85 10.18
N LEU A 165 -9.26 -4.61 10.13
CA LEU A 165 -9.95 -3.75 11.10
C LEU A 165 -9.82 -4.29 12.53
N ALA A 166 -10.02 -5.60 12.72
CA ALA A 166 -9.89 -6.23 14.03
C ALA A 166 -8.46 -6.14 14.58
N ALA A 167 -7.43 -6.36 13.74
CA ALA A 167 -6.03 -6.26 14.14
C ALA A 167 -5.67 -4.84 14.58
N LEU A 168 -6.03 -3.82 13.80
CA LEU A 168 -5.79 -2.42 14.13
C LEU A 168 -6.55 -1.98 15.40
N SER A 169 -7.80 -2.41 15.55
CA SER A 169 -8.59 -2.12 16.76
C SER A 169 -8.00 -2.80 18.01
N SER A 170 -7.55 -4.06 17.87
CA SER A 170 -6.89 -4.79 18.97
C SER A 170 -5.55 -4.15 19.37
N ALA A 171 -4.91 -3.45 18.45
CA ALA A 171 -3.70 -2.67 18.67
C ALA A 171 -3.97 -1.26 19.26
N GLY A 172 -5.23 -0.95 19.63
CA GLY A 172 -5.63 0.29 20.31
C GLY A 172 -5.93 1.46 19.38
N LEU A 173 -6.14 1.22 18.07
CA LEU A 173 -6.47 2.26 17.10
C LEU A 173 -7.99 2.30 16.83
N ASP A 174 -8.54 3.50 16.56
CA ASP A 174 -9.92 3.65 16.03
C ASP A 174 -9.92 3.35 14.52
N ALA A 175 -10.21 2.10 14.17
CA ALA A 175 -10.13 1.61 12.81
C ALA A 175 -11.50 1.55 12.13
N LYS A 176 -11.59 2.10 10.91
CA LYS A 176 -12.80 2.03 10.07
C LYS A 176 -12.49 2.13 8.59
N MET A 177 -13.41 1.63 7.79
CA MET A 177 -13.39 1.81 6.34
C MET A 177 -13.92 3.19 5.98
N VAL A 178 -13.19 3.91 5.11
CA VAL A 178 -13.52 5.30 4.74
C VAL A 178 -13.76 5.50 3.24
N ALA A 179 -13.33 4.56 2.40
CA ALA A 179 -13.63 4.59 0.98
C ALA A 179 -13.73 3.17 0.42
N ARG A 180 -14.53 3.02 -0.64
CA ARG A 180 -14.68 1.79 -1.44
C ARG A 180 -14.73 2.17 -2.91
N GLN A 181 -14.15 1.36 -3.76
CA GLN A 181 -14.21 1.53 -5.20
C GLN A 181 -14.23 0.16 -5.88
N CYS A 182 -15.26 -0.12 -6.67
CA CYS A 182 -15.26 -1.26 -7.57
C CYS A 182 -14.41 -0.94 -8.78
N ILE A 183 -13.56 -1.86 -9.17
CA ILE A 183 -12.67 -1.76 -10.32
C ILE A 183 -12.69 -3.07 -11.11
N PRO A 184 -12.50 -3.03 -12.43
CA PRO A 184 -12.23 -4.23 -13.20
C PRO A 184 -10.97 -4.92 -12.67
N PHE A 185 -10.94 -6.25 -12.73
CA PHE A 185 -9.74 -6.98 -12.34
C PHE A 185 -8.52 -6.49 -13.10
N GLY A 186 -7.51 -6.11 -12.36
CA GLY A 186 -6.17 -5.88 -12.91
C GLY A 186 -5.57 -7.18 -13.50
N PRO A 187 -4.48 -7.07 -14.31
CA PRO A 187 -3.89 -8.24 -14.97
C PRO A 187 -3.52 -9.38 -14.03
N MET A 188 -3.20 -9.06 -12.79
CA MET A 188 -2.81 -10.02 -11.76
C MET A 188 -3.99 -10.86 -11.30
N LEU A 189 -5.11 -10.24 -10.92
CA LEU A 189 -6.32 -10.95 -10.52
C LEU A 189 -6.98 -11.66 -11.70
N THR A 190 -6.99 -11.06 -12.88
CA THR A 190 -7.47 -11.70 -14.12
C THR A 190 -6.76 -13.03 -14.36
N SER A 191 -5.43 -13.09 -14.16
CA SER A 191 -4.66 -14.33 -14.32
C SER A 191 -5.00 -15.41 -13.29
N ARG A 192 -5.71 -15.05 -12.22
CA ARG A 192 -6.08 -15.90 -11.09
C ARG A 192 -7.59 -16.06 -10.91
N ALA A 193 -8.39 -15.38 -11.71
CA ALA A 193 -9.86 -15.41 -11.62
C ALA A 193 -10.40 -16.85 -11.58
N TRP A 194 -9.94 -17.68 -12.50
CA TRP A 194 -10.28 -19.10 -12.53
C TRP A 194 -9.99 -19.84 -11.21
N TRP A 195 -8.83 -19.63 -10.59
CA TRP A 195 -8.48 -20.26 -9.32
C TRP A 195 -9.33 -19.72 -8.15
N LEU A 196 -9.62 -18.43 -8.15
CA LEU A 196 -10.51 -17.81 -7.15
C LEU A 196 -11.93 -18.34 -7.27
N GLU A 197 -12.43 -18.53 -8.50
CA GLU A 197 -13.74 -19.16 -8.77
C GLU A 197 -13.76 -20.64 -8.32
N GLU A 198 -12.72 -21.42 -8.64
CA GLU A 198 -12.62 -22.82 -8.25
C GLU A 198 -12.55 -23.02 -6.72
N THR A 199 -12.04 -22.02 -6.00
CA THR A 199 -11.92 -22.04 -4.53
C THR A 199 -13.08 -21.32 -3.82
N ASP A 200 -14.19 -21.04 -4.51
CA ASP A 200 -15.38 -20.33 -4.02
C ASP A 200 -15.06 -18.96 -3.38
N ARG A 201 -14.00 -18.31 -3.85
CA ARG A 201 -13.58 -16.98 -3.38
C ARG A 201 -14.04 -15.85 -4.28
N LEU A 202 -14.54 -16.18 -5.45
CA LEU A 202 -14.97 -15.23 -6.47
C LEU A 202 -16.20 -15.75 -7.22
N ASP A 203 -17.24 -14.93 -7.31
CA ASP A 203 -18.38 -15.16 -8.19
C ASP A 203 -18.00 -14.76 -9.64
N PRO A 204 -18.38 -15.58 -10.65
CA PRO A 204 -18.10 -15.28 -12.05
C PRO A 204 -18.63 -13.89 -12.48
N GLY A 205 -17.76 -13.12 -13.15
CA GLY A 205 -18.14 -11.82 -13.70
C GLY A 205 -18.18 -10.67 -12.68
N ARG A 206 -17.72 -10.89 -11.47
CA ARG A 206 -17.60 -9.85 -10.43
C ARG A 206 -16.40 -8.95 -10.66
N GLU A 207 -16.49 -7.70 -10.23
CA GLU A 207 -15.39 -6.74 -10.13
C GLU A 207 -14.69 -6.85 -8.77
N GLU A 208 -13.46 -6.33 -8.68
CA GLU A 208 -12.72 -6.20 -7.43
C GLU A 208 -13.21 -4.98 -6.64
N GLU A 209 -13.41 -5.12 -5.34
CA GLU A 209 -13.63 -3.98 -4.46
C GLU A 209 -12.32 -3.59 -3.76
N LEU A 210 -11.80 -2.40 -4.08
CA LEU A 210 -10.72 -1.77 -3.34
C LEU A 210 -11.27 -0.98 -2.16
N LEU A 211 -10.60 -1.07 -1.03
CA LEU A 211 -11.03 -0.52 0.24
C LEU A 211 -9.92 0.35 0.83
N VAL A 212 -10.27 1.54 1.33
CA VAL A 212 -9.36 2.33 2.14
C VAL A 212 -9.76 2.25 3.60
N ILE A 213 -8.84 1.74 4.41
CA ILE A 213 -8.97 1.67 5.87
C ILE A 213 -8.25 2.85 6.47
N LYS A 214 -8.94 3.54 7.36
CA LYS A 214 -8.43 4.56 8.26
C LYS A 214 -8.26 3.93 9.63
N ALA A 215 -7.15 4.24 10.34
CA ALA A 215 -7.01 3.95 11.75
C ALA A 215 -6.34 5.14 12.45
N ASP A 216 -6.97 5.67 13.48
CA ASP A 216 -6.49 6.82 14.24
C ASP A 216 -5.94 6.35 15.59
N LYS A 217 -4.78 6.89 15.97
CA LYS A 217 -4.25 6.75 17.31
C LYS A 217 -4.90 7.80 18.21
N PRO A 218 -5.39 7.41 19.40
CA PRO A 218 -5.99 8.34 20.35
C PRO A 218 -5.07 9.49 20.77
#